data_f9234541dc5cc3142bb755c92686bb3f
#
_entry.id   f9234541dc5cc3142bb755c92686bb3f
#
_cell.length_a   1.000
_cell.length_b   1.000
_cell.length_c   1.000
_cell.angle_alpha   90.00
_cell.angle_beta   90.00
_cell.angle_gamma   90.00
#
_symmetry.space_group_name_H-M   'P 1'
#
loop_
_entity.id
_entity.type
_entity.pdbx_description
1 polymer ?
#
loop_
_entity_poly.entity_id
_entity_poly.type
_entity_poly.pdbx_seq_one_letter_code
_entity_poly.pdbx_strand_id
1 'polypeptide(L)'
;MSRTGRRVRLTATTALVLGLAYPMQPANAASAVTVNGGTTYQKIDGFGFSEAFGQANSIRNATSATRQQALDMLFSTTKGAGFSILRSIIPSGSDSIEPNAPSSPSATPKYVWNGNSDAQDQGQVWLAKQAKSYGVTGFYNDAWSAPGFMKTNGSESNGGSLCGTPGASCGSGDWRQAYADYLVQHAKFWASAGLTPSAVGFVNEPTLSTSYSSMLVNPAQAASFLSVFGPTMKASGLTTKVACCDALGFNNLPGYVSAVQGNPTANSGVGLFTSHGYSGAPASPIDTGGRPLWESEWSVNGSTWTTAWDDGSEGSGFTWAQRVHTGLTQAGLSAFLYFWGVSSTSHDSSLIGLSGSTLTPSKRYYALAGYSRFVRPGATRISATTGDGTLKVSAYKNTDGSVAIVVLNTGTNATSATYTLSGTGVSTGTVTPYLTNGSNSTTPQGTTALSGGAFTATVPARSLVTYQVSRG
;
A
#
# COMPACT_ATOMS: atom_id res chain seq x y z
N MET A 1 -105.80 24.89 5.32
CA MET A 1 -104.42 25.37 5.53
C MET A 1 -103.72 24.31 6.37
N SER A 2 -103.04 23.33 5.74
CA SER A 2 -102.37 22.22 6.40
C SER A 2 -100.89 22.30 6.15
N ARG A 3 -100.13 22.33 7.24
CA ARG A 3 -98.66 22.24 7.19
C ARG A 3 -98.17 20.80 7.48
N THR A 4 -97.70 20.14 6.50
CA THR A 4 -97.10 18.81 6.59
C THR A 4 -95.61 18.93 6.96
N GLY A 5 -95.26 18.48 8.17
CA GLY A 5 -93.86 18.40 8.62
C GLY A 5 -93.16 17.11 8.14
N ARG A 6 -92.03 17.29 7.46
CA ARG A 6 -91.21 16.21 6.96
C ARG A 6 -90.12 15.87 7.98
N ARG A 7 -90.20 14.68 8.58
CA ARG A 7 -89.14 14.16 9.48
C ARG A 7 -87.97 13.60 8.67
N VAL A 8 -86.76 14.18 8.87
CA VAL A 8 -85.52 13.61 8.33
C VAL A 8 -85.00 12.59 9.36
N ARG A 9 -84.80 11.37 8.90
CA ARG A 9 -84.07 10.34 9.68
C ARG A 9 -82.60 10.44 9.38
N LEU A 10 -81.75 10.75 10.38
CA LEU A 10 -80.33 10.58 10.31
C LEU A 10 -79.99 9.11 10.56
N THR A 11 -79.40 8.48 9.56
CA THR A 11 -78.73 7.18 9.69
C THR A 11 -77.28 7.42 10.02
N ALA A 12 -76.82 7.04 11.22
CA ALA A 12 -75.42 7.06 11.61
C ALA A 12 -74.71 5.84 11.01
N THR A 13 -73.80 6.08 10.10
CA THR A 13 -72.88 5.05 9.51
C THR A 13 -71.65 4.96 10.37
N THR A 14 -71.52 3.88 11.15
CA THR A 14 -70.30 3.58 11.92
C THR A 14 -69.26 3.05 10.96
N ALA A 15 -68.22 3.83 10.66
CA ALA A 15 -67.07 3.40 9.89
C ALA A 15 -66.16 2.56 10.79
N LEU A 16 -66.05 1.27 10.52
CA LEU A 16 -65.12 0.35 11.17
C LEU A 16 -63.72 0.57 10.53
N VAL A 17 -62.79 1.26 11.23
CA VAL A 17 -61.40 1.38 10.83
C VAL A 17 -60.68 0.07 11.16
N LEU A 18 -60.51 -0.80 10.16
CA LEU A 18 -59.60 -1.95 10.25
C LEU A 18 -58.17 -1.41 10.22
N GLY A 19 -57.52 -1.31 11.38
CA GLY A 19 -56.09 -1.08 11.47
C GLY A 19 -55.35 -2.28 10.88
N LEU A 20 -54.74 -2.10 9.70
CA LEU A 20 -53.77 -3.03 9.16
C LEU A 20 -52.52 -2.97 10.06
N ALA A 21 -52.43 -3.95 10.99
CA ALA A 21 -51.15 -4.19 11.68
C ALA A 21 -50.15 -4.74 10.65
N TYR A 22 -49.25 -3.89 10.18
CA TYR A 22 -48.06 -4.38 9.45
C TYR A 22 -47.26 -5.24 10.42
N PRO A 23 -46.92 -6.49 10.06
CA PRO A 23 -46.00 -7.28 10.86
C PRO A 23 -44.68 -6.53 10.93
N MET A 24 -44.29 -6.09 12.13
CA MET A 24 -42.92 -5.63 12.35
C MET A 24 -42.02 -6.82 11.99
N GLN A 25 -41.22 -6.66 10.91
CA GLN A 25 -40.15 -7.60 10.65
C GLN A 25 -39.25 -7.64 11.90
N PRO A 26 -38.94 -8.85 12.41
CA PRO A 26 -37.98 -8.94 13.51
C PRO A 26 -36.70 -8.23 13.10
N ALA A 27 -36.25 -7.30 13.93
CA ALA A 27 -34.94 -6.68 13.75
C ALA A 27 -33.94 -7.84 13.70
N ASN A 28 -33.25 -8.01 12.56
CA ASN A 28 -32.21 -9.00 12.45
C ASN A 28 -31.24 -8.79 13.61
N ALA A 29 -30.94 -9.86 14.35
CA ALA A 29 -29.96 -9.78 15.42
C ALA A 29 -28.65 -9.26 14.87
N ALA A 30 -28.01 -8.34 15.61
CA ALA A 30 -26.74 -7.76 15.18
C ALA A 30 -25.70 -8.88 15.00
N SER A 31 -24.97 -8.85 13.90
CA SER A 31 -23.86 -9.77 13.64
C SER A 31 -22.79 -9.63 14.72
N ALA A 32 -22.22 -10.73 15.20
CA ALA A 32 -21.13 -10.70 16.18
C ALA A 32 -19.78 -10.52 15.47
N VAL A 33 -18.98 -9.58 15.96
CA VAL A 33 -17.57 -9.39 15.56
C VAL A 33 -16.71 -9.50 16.82
N THR A 34 -15.79 -10.46 16.84
CA THR A 34 -14.88 -10.68 17.96
C THR A 34 -13.48 -10.21 17.58
N VAL A 35 -12.91 -9.30 18.38
CA VAL A 35 -11.53 -8.81 18.26
C VAL A 35 -10.72 -9.31 19.44
N ASN A 36 -9.66 -10.10 19.18
CA ASN A 36 -8.83 -10.70 20.21
C ASN A 36 -7.35 -10.27 20.07
N GLY A 37 -6.91 -9.36 20.95
CA GLY A 37 -5.53 -8.89 21.00
C GLY A 37 -4.53 -9.90 21.54
N GLY A 38 -4.99 -11.02 22.13
CA GLY A 38 -4.14 -12.13 22.57
C GLY A 38 -3.64 -13.01 21.42
N THR A 39 -4.29 -12.96 20.25
CA THR A 39 -3.87 -13.66 19.04
C THR A 39 -3.31 -12.65 18.04
N THR A 40 -2.00 -12.74 17.77
CA THR A 40 -1.27 -11.79 16.95
C THR A 40 -0.77 -12.42 15.66
N TYR A 41 -0.62 -11.59 14.63
CA TYR A 41 -0.09 -11.94 13.31
C TYR A 41 1.10 -11.03 12.96
N GLN A 42 1.27 -10.68 11.70
CA GLN A 42 2.37 -9.85 11.23
C GLN A 42 2.33 -8.43 11.80
N LYS A 43 3.50 -7.83 11.87
CA LYS A 43 3.66 -6.38 12.05
C LYS A 43 3.44 -5.67 10.73
N ILE A 44 2.85 -4.49 10.80
CA ILE A 44 2.62 -3.64 9.63
C ILE A 44 3.77 -2.64 9.53
N ASP A 45 4.51 -2.69 8.43
CA ASP A 45 5.58 -1.75 8.11
C ASP A 45 5.01 -0.44 7.57
N GLY A 46 3.88 -0.51 6.85
CA GLY A 46 3.17 0.68 6.39
C GLY A 46 2.41 0.50 5.09
N PHE A 47 1.97 1.65 4.58
CA PHE A 47 1.30 1.79 3.28
C PHE A 47 1.96 2.91 2.52
N GLY A 48 1.95 2.84 1.19
CA GLY A 48 2.67 3.83 0.42
C GLY A 48 2.38 3.82 -1.06
N PHE A 49 3.32 4.42 -1.78
CA PHE A 49 3.26 4.59 -3.22
C PHE A 49 4.66 4.89 -3.77
N SER A 50 4.79 4.86 -5.10
CA SER A 50 5.96 5.33 -5.83
C SER A 50 5.67 6.66 -6.54
N GLU A 51 6.69 7.47 -6.76
CA GLU A 51 6.67 8.65 -7.64
C GLU A 51 7.81 8.58 -8.67
N ALA A 52 8.11 7.36 -9.13
CA ALA A 52 9.06 7.11 -10.19
C ALA A 52 8.64 7.77 -11.52
N PHE A 53 9.55 7.83 -12.49
CA PHE A 53 9.32 8.36 -13.84
C PHE A 53 8.84 9.83 -13.87
N GLY A 54 9.41 10.66 -13.00
CA GLY A 54 9.18 12.09 -13.01
C GLY A 54 7.91 12.57 -12.32
N GLN A 55 7.12 11.68 -11.72
CA GLN A 55 5.88 12.09 -11.04
C GLN A 55 6.15 12.96 -9.81
N ALA A 56 7.27 12.76 -9.11
CA ALA A 56 7.69 13.65 -8.02
C ALA A 56 7.89 15.11 -8.51
N ASN A 57 8.43 15.31 -9.72
CA ASN A 57 8.54 16.63 -10.34
C ASN A 57 7.18 17.24 -10.68
N SER A 58 6.17 16.43 -11.02
CA SER A 58 4.81 16.94 -11.26
C SER A 58 4.23 17.62 -10.01
N ILE A 59 4.44 17.02 -8.82
CA ILE A 59 4.05 17.63 -7.55
C ILE A 59 4.91 18.89 -7.27
N ARG A 60 6.21 18.76 -7.43
CA ARG A 60 7.17 19.82 -7.12
C ARG A 60 6.96 21.08 -7.94
N ASN A 61 6.67 20.93 -9.24
CA ASN A 61 6.48 22.02 -10.18
C ASN A 61 5.06 22.61 -10.18
N ALA A 62 4.14 22.01 -9.42
CA ALA A 62 2.80 22.56 -9.22
C ALA A 62 2.85 23.89 -8.46
N THR A 63 1.75 24.67 -8.49
CA THR A 63 1.63 25.88 -7.69
C THR A 63 1.84 25.57 -6.21
N SER A 64 2.27 26.55 -5.42
CA SER A 64 2.51 26.35 -3.99
C SER A 64 1.29 25.79 -3.27
N ALA A 65 0.07 26.27 -3.59
CA ALA A 65 -1.16 25.79 -2.99
C ALA A 65 -1.47 24.34 -3.39
N THR A 66 -1.37 24.00 -4.68
CA THR A 66 -1.61 22.64 -5.20
C THR A 66 -0.59 21.65 -4.65
N ARG A 67 0.68 22.04 -4.61
CA ARG A 67 1.76 21.24 -4.02
C ARG A 67 1.49 20.93 -2.56
N GLN A 68 1.15 21.95 -1.75
CA GLN A 68 0.82 21.77 -0.33
C GLN A 68 -0.38 20.83 -0.16
N GLN A 69 -1.41 20.99 -0.98
CA GLN A 69 -2.60 20.13 -0.96
C GLN A 69 -2.23 18.67 -1.31
N ALA A 70 -1.39 18.45 -2.33
CA ALA A 70 -0.93 17.11 -2.70
C ALA A 70 -0.16 16.44 -1.55
N LEU A 71 0.78 17.18 -0.92
CA LEU A 71 1.54 16.69 0.22
C LEU A 71 0.66 16.37 1.41
N ASP A 72 -0.31 17.26 1.74
CA ASP A 72 -1.29 17.00 2.80
C ASP A 72 -2.12 15.75 2.50
N MET A 73 -2.60 15.58 1.28
CA MET A 73 -3.36 14.40 0.88
C MET A 73 -2.52 13.11 1.01
N LEU A 74 -1.28 13.14 0.60
CA LEU A 74 -0.42 11.94 0.63
C LEU A 74 0.01 11.59 2.06
N PHE A 75 0.53 12.55 2.82
CA PHE A 75 1.29 12.26 4.03
C PHE A 75 0.62 12.65 5.35
N SER A 76 -0.34 13.59 5.34
CA SER A 76 -0.98 14.02 6.59
C SER A 76 -1.88 12.93 7.16
N THR A 77 -1.69 12.60 8.44
CA THR A 77 -2.54 11.65 9.17
C THR A 77 -3.88 12.23 9.60
N THR A 78 -4.06 13.54 9.46
CA THR A 78 -5.30 14.24 9.84
C THR A 78 -6.10 14.71 8.64
N LYS A 79 -5.43 15.13 7.56
CA LYS A 79 -6.07 15.67 6.34
C LYS A 79 -6.03 14.74 5.15
N GLY A 80 -5.17 13.70 5.17
CA GLY A 80 -4.91 12.83 4.04
C GLY A 80 -4.88 11.34 4.37
N ALA A 81 -4.22 10.57 3.53
CA ALA A 81 -4.08 9.14 3.68
C ALA A 81 -3.05 8.74 4.75
N GLY A 82 -2.11 9.63 5.10
CA GLY A 82 -1.05 9.33 6.05
C GLY A 82 -0.12 8.21 5.57
N PHE A 83 0.18 8.17 4.27
CA PHE A 83 1.14 7.20 3.73
C PHE A 83 2.48 7.31 4.45
N SER A 84 3.10 6.18 4.70
CA SER A 84 4.29 6.04 5.55
C SER A 84 5.48 5.40 4.84
N ILE A 85 5.29 4.94 3.60
CA ILE A 85 6.35 4.40 2.74
C ILE A 85 6.33 5.15 1.41
N LEU A 86 7.52 5.63 0.98
CA LEU A 86 7.75 6.18 -0.34
C LEU A 86 8.75 5.29 -1.07
N ARG A 87 8.34 4.72 -2.21
CA ARG A 87 9.21 3.96 -3.10
C ARG A 87 9.81 4.89 -4.16
N SER A 88 11.11 4.79 -4.36
CA SER A 88 11.88 5.59 -5.31
C SER A 88 12.74 4.72 -6.21
N ILE A 89 12.90 5.12 -7.47
CA ILE A 89 13.79 4.42 -8.40
C ILE A 89 15.26 4.77 -8.11
N ILE A 90 16.12 3.76 -8.18
CA ILE A 90 17.57 3.96 -8.28
C ILE A 90 17.90 4.05 -9.77
N PRO A 91 18.33 5.22 -10.30
CA PRO A 91 18.62 5.39 -11.72
C PRO A 91 19.76 4.49 -12.19
N SER A 92 19.76 4.06 -13.45
CA SER A 92 20.76 3.17 -14.04
C SER A 92 21.35 3.68 -15.37
N GLY A 93 20.84 4.80 -15.87
CA GLY A 93 21.27 5.43 -17.12
C GLY A 93 22.22 6.60 -16.93
N SER A 94 22.11 7.59 -17.79
CA SER A 94 22.91 8.82 -17.73
C SER A 94 22.62 9.68 -16.50
N ASP A 95 21.48 9.46 -15.86
CA ASP A 95 21.05 10.08 -14.60
C ASP A 95 21.52 9.29 -13.35
N SER A 96 22.23 8.17 -13.55
CA SER A 96 22.76 7.34 -12.47
C SER A 96 23.88 8.00 -11.69
N ILE A 97 24.19 7.45 -10.51
CA ILE A 97 25.34 7.90 -9.71
C ILE A 97 26.67 7.46 -10.30
N GLU A 98 26.68 6.63 -11.34
CA GLU A 98 27.88 6.21 -12.10
C GLU A 98 27.58 6.29 -13.61
N PRO A 99 27.48 7.52 -14.17
CA PRO A 99 27.09 7.73 -15.56
C PRO A 99 28.13 7.26 -16.58
N ASN A 100 29.39 7.06 -16.15
CA ASN A 100 30.46 6.62 -17.00
C ASN A 100 31.02 5.28 -16.55
N ALA A 101 31.13 4.33 -17.50
CA ALA A 101 31.69 3.02 -17.23
C ALA A 101 33.14 3.11 -16.73
N PRO A 102 33.47 2.46 -15.60
CA PRO A 102 34.88 2.28 -15.22
C PRO A 102 35.58 1.31 -16.18
N SER A 103 36.90 1.29 -16.15
CA SER A 103 37.69 0.46 -17.07
C SER A 103 37.56 -1.05 -16.87
N SER A 104 37.11 -1.47 -15.67
CA SER A 104 36.87 -2.87 -15.32
C SER A 104 35.96 -2.95 -14.07
N PRO A 105 35.39 -4.13 -13.76
CA PRO A 105 34.62 -4.33 -12.54
C PRO A 105 35.34 -4.05 -11.22
N SER A 106 36.68 -4.12 -11.23
CA SER A 106 37.52 -3.87 -10.06
C SER A 106 38.16 -2.46 -10.06
N ALA A 107 37.92 -1.67 -11.10
CA ALA A 107 38.42 -0.28 -11.13
C ALA A 107 37.68 0.58 -10.11
N THR A 108 38.39 1.57 -9.56
CA THR A 108 37.79 2.53 -8.62
C THR A 108 36.66 3.31 -9.31
N PRO A 109 35.40 3.22 -8.83
CA PRO A 109 34.26 3.92 -9.42
C PRO A 109 34.37 5.43 -9.19
N LYS A 110 33.80 6.22 -10.11
CA LYS A 110 33.68 7.68 -9.98
C LYS A 110 32.23 8.06 -9.76
N TYR A 111 31.75 7.82 -8.53
CA TYR A 111 30.35 8.12 -8.17
C TYR A 111 30.11 9.63 -8.11
N VAL A 112 28.94 10.04 -8.58
CA VAL A 112 28.42 11.40 -8.50
C VAL A 112 27.07 11.42 -7.78
N TRP A 113 26.86 12.42 -6.93
CA TRP A 113 25.56 12.58 -6.27
C TRP A 113 24.61 13.39 -7.16
N ASN A 114 23.58 12.74 -7.66
CA ASN A 114 22.57 13.33 -8.54
C ASN A 114 21.33 13.86 -7.80
N GLY A 115 21.10 13.47 -6.57
CA GLY A 115 19.97 13.95 -5.75
C GLY A 115 20.05 15.41 -5.30
N ASN A 116 21.09 16.16 -5.70
CA ASN A 116 21.17 17.61 -5.51
C ASN A 116 20.56 18.39 -6.69
N SER A 117 20.23 17.74 -7.78
CA SER A 117 19.71 18.33 -9.01
C SER A 117 18.33 17.75 -9.30
N ASP A 118 17.37 18.63 -9.45
CA ASP A 118 15.99 18.27 -9.75
C ASP A 118 15.81 17.55 -11.08
N ALA A 119 16.73 17.79 -12.01
CA ALA A 119 16.71 17.18 -13.32
C ALA A 119 17.24 15.73 -13.31
N GLN A 120 18.15 15.39 -12.39
CA GLN A 120 18.81 14.10 -12.37
C GLN A 120 18.03 13.04 -11.60
N ASP A 121 17.50 13.37 -10.40
CA ASP A 121 16.73 12.41 -9.58
C ASP A 121 15.23 12.51 -9.79
N GLN A 122 14.79 13.30 -10.75
CA GLN A 122 13.39 13.50 -11.10
C GLN A 122 12.52 13.99 -9.93
N GLY A 123 13.13 14.67 -8.96
CA GLY A 123 12.46 15.24 -7.79
C GLY A 123 12.25 14.28 -6.62
N GLN A 124 12.76 13.05 -6.69
CA GLN A 124 12.50 12.03 -5.67
C GLN A 124 13.11 12.39 -4.31
N VAL A 125 14.34 12.89 -4.27
CA VAL A 125 14.97 13.35 -3.01
C VAL A 125 14.22 14.53 -2.41
N TRP A 126 13.74 15.46 -3.26
CA TRP A 126 12.90 16.56 -2.80
C TRP A 126 11.62 16.03 -2.14
N LEU A 127 10.90 15.12 -2.81
CA LEU A 127 9.66 14.56 -2.29
C LEU A 127 9.90 13.78 -0.99
N ALA A 128 10.98 13.00 -0.91
CA ALA A 128 11.36 12.27 0.31
C ALA A 128 11.65 13.22 1.49
N LYS A 129 12.28 14.38 1.24
CA LYS A 129 12.46 15.44 2.26
C LYS A 129 11.10 16.00 2.73
N GLN A 130 10.16 16.24 1.79
CA GLN A 130 8.80 16.64 2.17
C GLN A 130 8.11 15.56 2.99
N ALA A 131 8.12 14.30 2.53
CA ALA A 131 7.55 13.17 3.25
C ALA A 131 8.11 13.04 4.68
N LYS A 132 9.42 13.20 4.83
CA LYS A 132 10.08 13.21 6.15
C LYS A 132 9.56 14.29 7.08
N SER A 133 9.22 15.49 6.56
CA SER A 133 8.66 16.57 7.38
C SER A 133 7.26 16.25 7.93
N TYR A 134 6.55 15.28 7.32
CA TYR A 134 5.31 14.70 7.84
C TYR A 134 5.53 13.48 8.75
N GLY A 135 6.79 13.12 9.04
CA GLY A 135 7.14 11.99 9.90
C GLY A 135 7.28 10.65 9.15
N VAL A 136 7.33 10.65 7.83
CA VAL A 136 7.62 9.43 7.05
C VAL A 136 9.08 9.03 7.28
N THR A 137 9.28 7.73 7.55
CA THR A 137 10.60 7.11 7.74
C THR A 137 10.81 5.89 6.84
N GLY A 138 9.76 5.44 6.15
CA GLY A 138 9.83 4.33 5.21
C GLY A 138 10.26 4.82 3.83
N PHE A 139 11.55 4.74 3.50
CA PHE A 139 12.07 5.01 2.15
C PHE A 139 12.53 3.68 1.56
N TYR A 140 11.88 3.25 0.50
CA TYR A 140 12.24 2.05 -0.25
C TYR A 140 12.82 2.48 -1.60
N ASN A 141 14.13 2.31 -1.79
CA ASN A 141 14.80 2.61 -3.04
C ASN A 141 15.04 1.32 -3.81
N ASP A 142 14.50 1.23 -5.03
CA ASP A 142 14.58 0.03 -5.85
C ASP A 142 15.20 0.34 -7.22
N ALA A 143 16.07 -0.54 -7.70
CA ALA A 143 16.67 -0.43 -9.01
C ALA A 143 15.85 -1.20 -10.04
N TRP A 144 15.45 -0.55 -11.15
CA TRP A 144 14.84 -1.27 -12.28
C TRP A 144 15.89 -2.08 -13.06
N SER A 145 17.15 -1.64 -13.04
CA SER A 145 18.25 -2.25 -13.75
C SER A 145 19.59 -1.88 -13.11
N ALA A 146 20.60 -2.69 -13.34
CA ALA A 146 21.98 -2.26 -13.21
C ALA A 146 22.36 -1.29 -14.38
N PRO A 147 23.38 -0.43 -14.21
CA PRO A 147 23.96 0.31 -15.31
C PRO A 147 24.31 -0.59 -16.51
N GLY A 148 24.08 -0.10 -17.73
CA GLY A 148 24.19 -0.91 -18.94
C GLY A 148 25.55 -1.60 -19.11
N PHE A 149 26.63 -0.95 -18.73
CA PHE A 149 27.99 -1.52 -18.83
C PHE A 149 28.24 -2.72 -17.89
N MET A 150 27.37 -2.95 -16.89
CA MET A 150 27.41 -4.12 -16.01
C MET A 150 26.58 -5.29 -16.54
N LYS A 151 25.91 -5.14 -17.68
CA LYS A 151 24.94 -6.10 -18.21
C LYS A 151 25.35 -6.74 -19.51
N THR A 152 24.84 -7.93 -19.78
CA THR A 152 25.14 -8.74 -20.96
C THR A 152 24.75 -8.08 -22.28
N ASN A 153 23.75 -7.18 -22.28
CA ASN A 153 23.28 -6.46 -23.45
C ASN A 153 23.88 -5.03 -23.60
N GLY A 154 24.71 -4.59 -22.66
CA GLY A 154 25.33 -3.26 -22.68
C GLY A 154 24.35 -2.10 -22.52
N SER A 155 23.10 -2.36 -22.11
CA SER A 155 22.04 -1.36 -21.99
C SER A 155 21.33 -1.46 -20.66
N GLU A 156 20.90 -0.32 -20.09
CA GLU A 156 20.02 -0.32 -18.92
C GLU A 156 18.61 -0.83 -19.23
N SER A 157 18.17 -0.73 -20.49
CA SER A 157 16.87 -1.18 -20.99
C SER A 157 16.97 -2.50 -21.76
N ASN A 158 15.80 -2.99 -22.24
CA ASN A 158 15.69 -4.18 -23.08
C ASN A 158 16.21 -5.46 -22.42
N GLY A 159 15.99 -5.62 -21.13
CA GLY A 159 16.39 -6.83 -20.40
C GLY A 159 17.90 -6.95 -20.24
N GLY A 160 18.47 -8.09 -20.63
CA GLY A 160 19.85 -8.46 -20.32
C GLY A 160 20.01 -8.83 -18.84
N SER A 161 21.10 -9.51 -18.49
CA SER A 161 21.37 -9.97 -17.12
C SER A 161 22.68 -9.36 -16.59
N LEU A 162 22.79 -9.26 -15.27
CA LEU A 162 24.02 -8.81 -14.61
C LEU A 162 25.16 -9.77 -14.90
N CYS A 163 26.26 -9.25 -15.43
CA CYS A 163 27.47 -10.02 -15.75
C CYS A 163 28.07 -10.65 -14.48
N GLY A 164 28.43 -11.93 -14.55
CA GLY A 164 28.99 -12.70 -13.43
C GLY A 164 27.94 -13.53 -12.67
N THR A 165 26.66 -13.34 -12.94
CA THR A 165 25.60 -14.23 -12.41
C THR A 165 25.53 -15.51 -13.23
N PRO A 166 24.95 -16.62 -12.69
CA PRO A 166 24.86 -17.89 -13.40
C PRO A 166 24.25 -17.76 -14.80
N GLY A 167 24.96 -18.23 -15.82
CA GLY A 167 24.54 -18.14 -17.23
C GLY A 167 24.70 -16.76 -17.88
N ALA A 168 25.28 -15.76 -17.19
CA ALA A 168 25.49 -14.40 -17.69
C ALA A 168 26.98 -14.00 -17.64
N SER A 169 27.79 -14.56 -18.56
CA SER A 169 29.21 -14.23 -18.71
C SER A 169 29.38 -13.03 -19.63
N CYS A 170 30.31 -12.15 -19.29
CA CYS A 170 30.71 -10.98 -20.10
C CYS A 170 32.22 -10.95 -20.27
N GLY A 171 32.70 -10.51 -21.45
CA GLY A 171 34.12 -10.29 -21.69
C GLY A 171 34.76 -9.25 -20.77
N SER A 172 33.94 -8.33 -20.21
CA SER A 172 34.37 -7.32 -19.24
C SER A 172 34.55 -7.86 -17.81
N GLY A 173 34.08 -9.08 -17.52
CA GLY A 173 34.25 -9.73 -16.22
C GLY A 173 32.97 -9.85 -15.37
N ASP A 174 33.18 -10.11 -14.07
CA ASP A 174 32.11 -10.27 -13.06
C ASP A 174 31.79 -8.90 -12.40
N TRP A 175 30.58 -8.41 -12.61
CA TRP A 175 30.12 -7.10 -12.11
C TRP A 175 29.30 -7.17 -10.83
N ARG A 176 29.11 -8.34 -10.23
CA ARG A 176 28.23 -8.48 -9.04
C ARG A 176 28.69 -7.59 -7.87
N GLN A 177 30.03 -7.55 -7.59
CA GLN A 177 30.53 -6.71 -6.50
C GLN A 177 30.38 -5.22 -6.83
N ALA A 178 30.73 -4.79 -8.05
CA ALA A 178 30.59 -3.40 -8.46
C ALA A 178 29.12 -2.93 -8.40
N TYR A 179 28.17 -3.79 -8.78
CA TYR A 179 26.75 -3.46 -8.66
C TYR A 179 26.29 -3.39 -7.20
N ALA A 180 26.77 -4.28 -6.33
CA ALA A 180 26.51 -4.20 -4.90
C ALA A 180 27.04 -2.90 -4.28
N ASP A 181 28.26 -2.49 -4.65
CA ASP A 181 28.89 -1.24 -4.21
C ASP A 181 28.12 -0.01 -4.72
N TYR A 182 27.63 -0.06 -5.97
CA TYR A 182 26.78 0.97 -6.56
C TYR A 182 25.48 1.18 -5.74
N LEU A 183 24.75 0.12 -5.41
CA LEU A 183 23.52 0.17 -4.64
C LEU A 183 23.77 0.70 -3.21
N VAL A 184 24.85 0.24 -2.58
CA VAL A 184 25.27 0.71 -1.26
C VAL A 184 25.66 2.20 -1.32
N GLN A 185 26.39 2.63 -2.36
CA GLN A 185 26.77 4.04 -2.49
C GLN A 185 25.56 4.95 -2.70
N HIS A 186 24.57 4.51 -3.48
CA HIS A 186 23.30 5.23 -3.62
C HIS A 186 22.60 5.38 -2.26
N ALA A 187 22.53 4.30 -1.47
CA ALA A 187 21.96 4.35 -0.11
C ALA A 187 22.74 5.30 0.82
N LYS A 188 24.08 5.34 0.73
CA LYS A 188 24.91 6.29 1.48
C LYS A 188 24.65 7.73 1.08
N PHE A 189 24.44 8.02 -0.20
CA PHE A 189 24.08 9.35 -0.66
C PHE A 189 22.72 9.81 -0.11
N TRP A 190 21.72 8.94 -0.12
CA TRP A 190 20.45 9.21 0.52
C TRP A 190 20.59 9.42 2.04
N ALA A 191 21.38 8.58 2.71
CA ALA A 191 21.67 8.73 4.14
C ALA A 191 22.33 10.07 4.45
N SER A 192 23.28 10.52 3.62
CA SER A 192 23.94 11.82 3.78
C SER A 192 22.98 13.00 3.58
N ALA A 193 21.90 12.82 2.81
CA ALA A 193 20.82 13.79 2.70
C ALA A 193 19.80 13.70 3.86
N GLY A 194 20.06 12.86 4.87
CA GLY A 194 19.20 12.64 6.00
C GLY A 194 18.00 11.71 5.71
N LEU A 195 18.06 10.92 4.65
CA LEU A 195 16.98 10.06 4.14
C LEU A 195 17.45 8.61 4.07
N THR A 196 18.01 8.08 5.15
CA THR A 196 18.48 6.67 5.16
C THR A 196 17.38 5.73 4.67
N PRO A 197 17.59 4.99 3.57
CA PRO A 197 16.60 4.06 3.07
C PRO A 197 16.30 2.98 4.11
N SER A 198 15.04 2.66 4.34
CA SER A 198 14.63 1.53 5.16
C SER A 198 14.89 0.20 4.46
N ALA A 199 14.84 0.21 3.12
CA ALA A 199 15.14 -0.93 2.27
C ALA A 199 15.72 -0.50 0.93
N VAL A 200 16.52 -1.39 0.32
CA VAL A 200 17.06 -1.26 -1.04
C VAL A 200 16.80 -2.55 -1.81
N GLY A 201 16.12 -2.44 -2.95
CA GLY A 201 15.96 -3.48 -3.95
C GLY A 201 17.00 -3.36 -5.07
N PHE A 202 17.21 -4.44 -5.79
CA PHE A 202 18.25 -4.52 -6.82
C PHE A 202 17.70 -4.82 -8.22
N VAL A 203 16.43 -5.11 -8.34
CA VAL A 203 15.76 -5.42 -9.60
C VAL A 203 14.26 -5.20 -9.46
N ASN A 204 13.65 -4.66 -10.50
CA ASN A 204 12.21 -4.53 -10.67
C ASN A 204 11.73 -5.48 -11.76
N GLU A 205 10.66 -6.24 -11.48
CA GLU A 205 10.00 -7.14 -12.44
C GLU A 205 10.97 -8.02 -13.24
N PRO A 206 11.75 -8.87 -12.57
CA PRO A 206 12.92 -9.54 -13.14
C PRO A 206 12.62 -10.51 -14.28
N THR A 207 11.36 -10.68 -14.65
CA THR A 207 10.93 -11.49 -15.81
C THR A 207 10.55 -10.65 -17.02
N LEU A 208 10.56 -9.31 -16.92
CA LEU A 208 10.20 -8.41 -18.01
C LEU A 208 11.42 -7.81 -18.70
N SER A 209 11.33 -7.74 -20.04
CA SER A 209 12.23 -6.97 -20.89
C SER A 209 11.44 -5.82 -21.50
N THR A 210 11.80 -4.59 -21.17
CA THR A 210 11.05 -3.39 -21.56
C THR A 210 11.96 -2.34 -22.19
N SER A 211 11.38 -1.37 -22.91
CA SER A 211 12.11 -0.26 -23.52
C SER A 211 12.58 0.79 -22.53
N TYR A 212 12.09 0.77 -21.30
CA TYR A 212 12.65 1.49 -20.14
C TYR A 212 13.63 0.60 -19.38
N SER A 213 14.26 1.11 -18.33
CA SER A 213 15.19 0.36 -17.47
C SER A 213 14.61 -0.98 -17.05
N SER A 214 15.27 -2.07 -17.40
CA SER A 214 14.84 -3.44 -17.08
C SER A 214 16.01 -4.41 -17.11
N MET A 215 15.98 -5.39 -16.21
CA MET A 215 17.04 -6.40 -16.09
C MET A 215 16.40 -7.78 -15.83
N LEU A 216 16.78 -8.76 -16.65
CA LEU A 216 16.33 -10.14 -16.47
C LEU A 216 17.16 -10.83 -15.38
N VAL A 217 16.47 -11.36 -14.39
CA VAL A 217 17.09 -12.05 -13.25
C VAL A 217 16.25 -13.29 -12.91
N ASN A 218 16.77 -14.46 -13.14
CA ASN A 218 16.12 -15.70 -12.67
C ASN A 218 16.43 -15.97 -11.17
N PRO A 219 15.71 -16.89 -10.52
CA PRO A 219 15.93 -17.18 -9.10
C PRO A 219 17.38 -17.54 -8.71
N ALA A 220 18.09 -18.31 -9.54
CA ALA A 220 19.49 -18.66 -9.27
C ALA A 220 20.42 -17.44 -9.38
N GLN A 221 20.16 -16.55 -10.34
CA GLN A 221 20.89 -15.30 -10.50
C GLN A 221 20.63 -14.36 -9.31
N ALA A 222 19.38 -14.27 -8.84
CA ALA A 222 19.03 -13.48 -7.66
C ALA A 222 19.78 -13.98 -6.41
N ALA A 223 19.75 -15.28 -6.12
CA ALA A 223 20.47 -15.85 -4.98
C ALA A 223 21.99 -15.63 -5.11
N SER A 224 22.56 -15.76 -6.31
CA SER A 224 23.97 -15.50 -6.59
C SER A 224 24.35 -14.04 -6.33
N PHE A 225 23.54 -13.06 -6.79
CA PHE A 225 23.82 -11.66 -6.55
C PHE A 225 23.63 -11.29 -5.07
N LEU A 226 22.55 -11.76 -4.45
CA LEU A 226 22.24 -11.47 -3.03
C LEU A 226 23.29 -12.03 -2.07
N SER A 227 24.02 -13.11 -2.47
CA SER A 227 25.16 -13.60 -1.69
C SER A 227 26.37 -12.65 -1.68
N VAL A 228 26.40 -11.67 -2.58
CA VAL A 228 27.37 -10.57 -2.61
C VAL A 228 26.75 -9.32 -1.98
N PHE A 229 25.56 -8.92 -2.41
CA PHE A 229 24.92 -7.67 -1.99
C PHE A 229 24.59 -7.64 -0.49
N GLY A 230 24.09 -8.75 0.09
CA GLY A 230 23.78 -8.82 1.52
C GLY A 230 24.99 -8.51 2.42
N PRO A 231 26.11 -9.21 2.28
CA PRO A 231 27.36 -8.89 3.00
C PRO A 231 27.87 -7.47 2.76
N THR A 232 27.80 -6.97 1.51
CA THR A 232 28.24 -5.62 1.17
C THR A 232 27.39 -4.55 1.86
N MET A 233 26.06 -4.72 1.88
CA MET A 233 25.16 -3.82 2.60
C MET A 233 25.43 -3.86 4.10
N LYS A 234 25.59 -5.05 4.67
CA LYS A 234 25.92 -5.21 6.10
C LYS A 234 27.25 -4.53 6.47
N ALA A 235 28.27 -4.65 5.63
CA ALA A 235 29.59 -4.03 5.84
C ALA A 235 29.53 -2.50 5.72
N SER A 236 28.51 -1.94 5.07
CA SER A 236 28.35 -0.49 4.92
C SER A 236 28.07 0.26 6.22
N GLY A 237 27.62 -0.43 7.27
CA GLY A 237 27.17 0.15 8.53
C GLY A 237 25.78 0.81 8.49
N LEU A 238 25.08 0.79 7.35
CA LEU A 238 23.72 1.27 7.25
C LEU A 238 22.73 0.28 7.89
N THR A 239 21.63 0.80 8.43
CA THR A 239 20.51 -0.01 8.97
C THR A 239 19.56 -0.49 7.88
N THR A 240 19.88 -0.20 6.63
CA THR A 240 19.08 -0.49 5.43
C THR A 240 18.95 -2.00 5.21
N LYS A 241 17.72 -2.48 5.01
CA LYS A 241 17.46 -3.87 4.65
C LYS A 241 17.68 -4.09 3.15
N VAL A 242 18.11 -5.30 2.77
CA VAL A 242 18.09 -5.73 1.38
C VAL A 242 16.74 -6.33 1.07
N ALA A 243 16.08 -5.84 0.02
CA ALA A 243 14.80 -6.33 -0.48
C ALA A 243 14.99 -7.29 -1.67
N CYS A 244 14.17 -8.31 -1.77
CA CYS A 244 14.11 -9.24 -2.88
C CYS A 244 12.65 -9.61 -3.19
N CYS A 245 12.22 -9.58 -4.41
CA CYS A 245 12.94 -9.24 -5.65
C CYS A 245 12.03 -8.44 -6.57
N ASP A 246 11.01 -7.75 -6.08
CA ASP A 246 9.98 -7.02 -6.84
C ASP A 246 9.48 -7.86 -8.03
N ALA A 247 9.14 -9.13 -7.74
CA ALA A 247 8.63 -10.07 -8.75
C ALA A 247 7.35 -9.51 -9.40
N LEU A 248 7.12 -9.79 -10.67
CA LEU A 248 5.94 -9.30 -11.42
C LEU A 248 4.60 -9.66 -10.76
N GLY A 249 4.57 -10.73 -9.97
CA GLY A 249 3.40 -11.15 -9.21
C GLY A 249 3.72 -12.18 -8.15
N PHE A 250 2.80 -12.37 -7.21
CA PHE A 250 2.94 -13.30 -6.11
C PHE A 250 3.01 -14.77 -6.56
N ASN A 251 2.60 -15.09 -7.79
CA ASN A 251 2.81 -16.40 -8.39
C ASN A 251 4.27 -16.66 -8.81
N ASN A 252 5.06 -15.60 -9.04
CA ASN A 252 6.47 -15.72 -9.41
C ASN A 252 7.40 -15.72 -8.18
N LEU A 253 7.01 -15.04 -7.10
CA LEU A 253 7.86 -14.83 -5.92
C LEU A 253 8.35 -16.13 -5.24
N PRO A 254 7.56 -17.21 -5.11
CA PRO A 254 8.00 -18.43 -4.42
C PRO A 254 9.31 -19.03 -4.96
N GLY A 255 9.55 -18.93 -6.26
CA GLY A 255 10.81 -19.39 -6.88
C GLY A 255 12.02 -18.60 -6.37
N TYR A 256 11.90 -17.30 -6.23
CA TYR A 256 12.95 -16.43 -5.68
C TYR A 256 13.17 -16.69 -4.18
N VAL A 257 12.10 -16.80 -3.41
CA VAL A 257 12.17 -17.13 -1.99
C VAL A 257 12.91 -18.45 -1.77
N SER A 258 12.54 -19.49 -2.51
CA SER A 258 13.18 -20.81 -2.42
C SER A 258 14.67 -20.75 -2.78
N ALA A 259 15.04 -20.05 -3.86
CA ALA A 259 16.44 -19.92 -4.26
C ALA A 259 17.28 -19.14 -3.23
N VAL A 260 16.72 -18.07 -2.64
CA VAL A 260 17.36 -17.30 -1.58
C VAL A 260 17.53 -18.16 -0.33
N GLN A 261 16.49 -18.85 0.12
CA GLN A 261 16.54 -19.73 1.29
C GLN A 261 17.51 -20.91 1.10
N GLY A 262 17.65 -21.40 -0.13
CA GLY A 262 18.62 -22.44 -0.50
C GLY A 262 20.07 -21.97 -0.52
N ASN A 263 20.35 -20.67 -0.46
CA ASN A 263 21.71 -20.12 -0.40
C ASN A 263 21.93 -19.43 0.98
N PRO A 264 22.72 -20.03 1.90
CA PRO A 264 22.86 -19.53 3.26
C PRO A 264 23.32 -18.06 3.35
N THR A 265 24.24 -17.64 2.48
CA THR A 265 24.74 -16.26 2.48
C THR A 265 23.68 -15.27 1.99
N ALA A 266 22.98 -15.56 0.90
CA ALA A 266 21.87 -14.76 0.41
C ALA A 266 20.75 -14.72 1.45
N ASN A 267 20.40 -15.87 2.03
CA ASN A 267 19.36 -15.99 3.04
C ASN A 267 19.63 -15.14 4.27
N SER A 268 20.88 -15.08 4.74
CA SER A 268 21.25 -14.22 5.87
C SER A 268 21.28 -12.74 5.55
N GLY A 269 21.42 -12.37 4.27
CA GLY A 269 21.53 -10.98 3.79
C GLY A 269 20.20 -10.32 3.48
N VAL A 270 19.16 -11.09 3.10
CA VAL A 270 17.84 -10.55 2.75
C VAL A 270 17.03 -10.19 3.99
N GLY A 271 16.53 -8.97 4.05
CA GLY A 271 15.74 -8.46 5.18
C GLY A 271 14.23 -8.48 4.98
N LEU A 272 13.76 -8.51 3.73
CA LEU A 272 12.33 -8.61 3.36
C LEU A 272 12.17 -9.15 1.95
N PHE A 273 10.97 -9.68 1.66
CA PHE A 273 10.58 -10.07 0.31
C PHE A 273 9.51 -9.13 -0.25
N THR A 274 9.64 -8.84 -1.54
CA THR A 274 8.78 -7.89 -2.26
C THR A 274 8.24 -8.50 -3.54
N SER A 275 7.01 -8.20 -3.86
CA SER A 275 6.36 -8.59 -5.10
C SER A 275 5.32 -7.57 -5.52
N HIS A 276 5.03 -7.54 -6.82
CA HIS A 276 3.92 -6.79 -7.40
C HIS A 276 2.66 -7.64 -7.49
N GLY A 277 1.54 -7.01 -7.82
CA GLY A 277 0.26 -7.70 -7.97
C GLY A 277 -0.15 -8.02 -9.42
N TYR A 278 0.72 -7.75 -10.41
CA TYR A 278 0.30 -7.73 -11.83
C TYR A 278 0.02 -9.10 -12.43
N SER A 279 0.89 -10.09 -12.23
CA SER A 279 0.69 -11.45 -12.76
C SER A 279 0.07 -12.41 -11.75
N GLY A 280 -0.08 -12.00 -10.49
CA GLY A 280 -0.71 -12.79 -9.44
C GLY A 280 -0.90 -11.99 -8.17
N ALA A 281 -2.14 -11.87 -7.71
CA ALA A 281 -2.50 -11.12 -6.52
C ALA A 281 -1.99 -11.79 -5.22
N PRO A 282 -1.75 -11.03 -4.14
CA PRO A 282 -1.40 -11.56 -2.82
C PRO A 282 -2.63 -12.21 -2.14
N ALA A 283 -2.91 -13.46 -2.46
CA ALA A 283 -4.11 -14.17 -2.00
C ALA A 283 -3.84 -15.33 -1.05
N SER A 284 -2.58 -15.71 -0.85
CA SER A 284 -2.18 -16.81 0.03
C SER A 284 -0.82 -16.54 0.67
N PRO A 285 -0.51 -17.14 1.83
CA PRO A 285 0.78 -17.00 2.49
C PRO A 285 1.92 -17.56 1.63
N ILE A 286 3.08 -16.89 1.72
CA ILE A 286 4.36 -17.40 1.22
C ILE A 286 5.29 -17.54 2.43
N ASP A 287 5.95 -18.70 2.56
CA ASP A 287 6.89 -18.91 3.66
C ASP A 287 8.20 -18.16 3.40
N THR A 288 8.28 -16.95 3.95
CA THR A 288 9.45 -16.06 3.85
C THR A 288 10.51 -16.32 4.94
N GLY A 289 10.36 -17.40 5.74
CA GLY A 289 11.21 -17.64 6.91
C GLY A 289 11.03 -16.58 7.99
N GLY A 290 9.81 -16.07 8.17
CA GLY A 290 9.45 -15.06 9.16
C GLY A 290 9.83 -13.62 8.80
N ARG A 291 10.30 -13.36 7.59
CA ARG A 291 10.61 -12.00 7.11
C ARG A 291 9.35 -11.29 6.63
N PRO A 292 9.32 -9.95 6.73
CA PRO A 292 8.25 -9.15 6.12
C PRO A 292 8.04 -9.48 4.65
N LEU A 293 6.77 -9.49 4.24
CA LEU A 293 6.34 -9.66 2.86
C LEU A 293 5.57 -8.40 2.44
N TRP A 294 6.02 -7.75 1.37
CA TRP A 294 5.39 -6.53 0.86
C TRP A 294 4.76 -6.77 -0.51
N GLU A 295 3.59 -6.22 -0.70
CA GLU A 295 3.11 -5.82 -2.00
C GLU A 295 3.72 -4.44 -2.25
N SER A 296 4.73 -4.37 -3.14
CA SER A 296 5.60 -3.22 -3.32
C SER A 296 5.22 -2.33 -4.50
N GLU A 297 4.37 -2.83 -5.40
CA GLU A 297 3.81 -2.08 -6.51
C GLU A 297 2.60 -2.79 -7.11
N TRP A 298 1.46 -2.11 -7.13
CA TRP A 298 0.31 -2.58 -7.88
C TRP A 298 -0.59 -1.44 -8.32
N SER A 299 -1.08 -1.51 -9.56
CA SER A 299 -2.08 -0.61 -10.12
C SER A 299 -2.89 -1.29 -11.21
N VAL A 300 -3.76 -0.56 -11.86
CA VAL A 300 -4.40 -0.97 -13.10
C VAL A 300 -3.64 -0.36 -14.26
N ASN A 301 -3.05 -1.21 -15.11
CA ASN A 301 -2.25 -0.75 -16.23
C ASN A 301 -3.11 -0.22 -17.38
N GLY A 302 -2.73 0.94 -17.91
CA GLY A 302 -3.12 1.42 -19.23
C GLY A 302 -4.61 1.68 -19.46
N SER A 303 -5.40 1.80 -18.40
CA SER A 303 -6.84 1.97 -18.54
C SER A 303 -7.31 3.41 -18.34
N THR A 304 -8.57 3.61 -18.63
CA THR A 304 -9.29 4.85 -18.39
C THR A 304 -9.27 5.23 -16.92
N TRP A 305 -9.22 6.53 -16.63
CA TRP A 305 -9.34 7.07 -15.30
C TRP A 305 -10.76 6.89 -14.74
N THR A 306 -10.88 6.18 -13.59
CA THR A 306 -12.12 6.16 -12.82
C THR A 306 -11.95 6.75 -11.43
N THR A 307 -12.94 7.51 -10.98
CA THR A 307 -13.03 8.00 -9.60
C THR A 307 -14.08 7.25 -8.79
N ALA A 308 -14.71 6.23 -9.38
CA ALA A 308 -15.83 5.52 -8.77
C ALA A 308 -15.43 4.69 -7.54
N TRP A 309 -16.39 4.55 -6.63
CA TRP A 309 -16.25 3.62 -5.52
C TRP A 309 -16.52 2.17 -5.95
N ASP A 310 -17.62 1.93 -6.65
CA ASP A 310 -18.14 0.59 -6.94
C ASP A 310 -18.91 0.62 -8.27
N ASP A 311 -18.16 0.62 -9.38
CA ASP A 311 -18.67 0.56 -10.75
C ASP A 311 -18.38 -0.79 -11.41
N GLY A 312 -17.84 -1.76 -10.66
CA GLY A 312 -17.45 -3.08 -11.14
C GLY A 312 -16.11 -3.11 -11.87
N SER A 313 -15.45 -1.96 -12.08
CA SER A 313 -14.15 -1.91 -12.73
C SER A 313 -13.01 -2.32 -11.78
N GLU A 314 -11.88 -2.72 -12.36
CA GLU A 314 -10.65 -2.98 -11.61
C GLU A 314 -10.10 -1.72 -10.92
N GLY A 315 -10.39 -0.54 -11.46
CA GLY A 315 -9.96 0.76 -10.91
C GLY A 315 -10.83 1.26 -9.75
N SER A 316 -11.97 0.63 -9.47
CA SER A 316 -12.91 1.08 -8.44
C SER A 316 -12.33 0.99 -7.03
N GLY A 317 -12.72 1.93 -6.15
CA GLY A 317 -12.28 1.95 -4.76
C GLY A 317 -12.65 0.69 -4.00
N PHE A 318 -13.81 0.11 -4.27
CA PHE A 318 -14.30 -1.10 -3.62
C PHE A 318 -13.45 -2.34 -3.98
N THR A 319 -13.04 -2.47 -5.24
CA THR A 319 -12.10 -3.51 -5.68
C THR A 319 -10.77 -3.38 -4.92
N TRP A 320 -10.24 -2.17 -4.80
CA TRP A 320 -8.98 -1.94 -4.07
C TRP A 320 -9.12 -2.17 -2.57
N ALA A 321 -10.25 -1.80 -1.95
CA ALA A 321 -10.49 -2.14 -0.54
C ALA A 321 -10.47 -3.66 -0.30
N GLN A 322 -11.01 -4.47 -1.23
CA GLN A 322 -10.95 -5.92 -1.15
C GLN A 322 -9.52 -6.46 -1.36
N ARG A 323 -8.77 -5.90 -2.33
CA ARG A 323 -7.36 -6.28 -2.59
C ARG A 323 -6.48 -6.05 -1.36
N VAL A 324 -6.57 -4.86 -0.75
CA VAL A 324 -5.84 -4.52 0.48
C VAL A 324 -6.24 -5.46 1.61
N HIS A 325 -7.54 -5.67 1.84
CA HIS A 325 -8.02 -6.59 2.87
C HIS A 325 -7.45 -8.00 2.70
N THR A 326 -7.53 -8.54 1.49
CA THR A 326 -7.05 -9.89 1.16
C THR A 326 -5.55 -10.01 1.37
N GLY A 327 -4.78 -9.04 0.86
CA GLY A 327 -3.32 -9.01 1.04
C GLY A 327 -2.91 -9.01 2.51
N LEU A 328 -3.53 -8.16 3.33
CA LEU A 328 -3.20 -8.08 4.76
C LEU A 328 -3.66 -9.30 5.55
N THR A 329 -4.81 -9.90 5.22
CA THR A 329 -5.42 -10.96 6.06
C THR A 329 -5.10 -12.38 5.58
N GLN A 330 -4.98 -12.59 4.28
CA GLN A 330 -4.75 -13.92 3.69
C GLN A 330 -3.28 -14.14 3.32
N ALA A 331 -2.64 -13.19 2.63
CA ALA A 331 -1.22 -13.31 2.31
C ALA A 331 -0.30 -12.90 3.48
N GLY A 332 -0.81 -12.18 4.48
CA GLY A 332 -0.02 -11.74 5.63
C GLY A 332 0.95 -10.60 5.30
N LEU A 333 0.59 -9.72 4.37
CA LEU A 333 1.42 -8.59 3.98
C LEU A 333 1.73 -7.66 5.13
N SER A 334 2.98 -7.22 5.24
CA SER A 334 3.44 -6.18 6.15
C SER A 334 3.34 -4.77 5.55
N ALA A 335 3.29 -4.65 4.22
CA ALA A 335 3.10 -3.37 3.54
C ALA A 335 2.30 -3.56 2.25
N PHE A 336 1.64 -2.46 1.83
CA PHE A 336 0.91 -2.39 0.58
C PHE A 336 1.15 -1.03 -0.09
N LEU A 337 1.73 -1.02 -1.30
CA LEU A 337 2.09 0.18 -2.04
C LEU A 337 1.33 0.25 -3.38
N TYR A 338 0.74 1.39 -3.66
CA TYR A 338 0.20 1.68 -4.98
C TYR A 338 1.32 2.18 -5.91
N PHE A 339 1.16 2.01 -7.24
CA PHE A 339 2.21 2.42 -8.17
C PHE A 339 2.48 3.92 -8.09
N TRP A 340 1.51 4.81 -8.45
CA TRP A 340 1.69 6.25 -8.30
C TRP A 340 0.72 6.87 -7.28
N GLY A 341 1.24 7.78 -6.45
CA GLY A 341 0.44 8.58 -5.55
C GLY A 341 -0.30 9.68 -6.30
N VAL A 342 0.45 10.52 -7.00
CA VAL A 342 -0.06 11.60 -7.87
C VAL A 342 0.54 11.46 -9.26
N SER A 343 -0.25 11.66 -10.30
CA SER A 343 0.24 11.66 -11.68
C SER A 343 -0.37 12.81 -12.48
N SER A 344 0.45 13.40 -13.35
CA SER A 344 0.00 14.40 -14.35
C SER A 344 -0.83 13.79 -15.48
N THR A 345 -0.90 12.47 -15.56
CA THR A 345 -1.74 11.75 -16.53
C THR A 345 -2.94 11.13 -15.83
N SER A 346 -4.13 11.26 -16.46
CA SER A 346 -5.37 10.71 -15.91
C SER A 346 -5.53 9.26 -16.34
N HIS A 347 -4.91 8.35 -15.61
CA HIS A 347 -5.12 6.90 -15.77
C HIS A 347 -5.05 6.18 -14.39
N ASP A 348 -5.56 4.95 -14.35
CA ASP A 348 -5.73 4.22 -13.10
C ASP A 348 -4.42 3.69 -12.46
N SER A 349 -3.26 4.03 -13.04
CA SER A 349 -1.96 3.79 -12.40
C SER A 349 -1.67 4.74 -11.22
N SER A 350 -2.49 5.78 -11.02
CA SER A 350 -2.34 6.73 -9.90
C SER A 350 -3.55 6.77 -8.99
N LEU A 351 -3.31 7.19 -7.75
CA LEU A 351 -4.36 7.40 -6.74
C LEU A 351 -5.05 8.75 -6.93
N ILE A 352 -4.29 9.77 -7.33
CA ILE A 352 -4.71 11.15 -7.48
C ILE A 352 -4.26 11.66 -8.84
N GLY A 353 -5.18 12.16 -9.66
CA GLY A 353 -4.88 12.86 -10.91
C GLY A 353 -4.54 14.32 -10.64
N LEU A 354 -3.53 14.85 -11.34
CA LEU A 354 -3.16 16.26 -11.33
C LEU A 354 -3.33 16.84 -12.74
N SER A 355 -4.24 17.79 -12.91
CA SER A 355 -4.45 18.51 -14.17
C SER A 355 -4.36 20.00 -13.92
N GLY A 356 -3.34 20.65 -14.45
CA GLY A 356 -3.03 22.05 -14.13
C GLY A 356 -2.83 22.22 -12.62
N SER A 357 -3.72 22.96 -11.94
CA SER A 357 -3.70 23.15 -10.50
C SER A 357 -4.75 22.30 -9.75
N THR A 358 -5.47 21.42 -10.45
CA THR A 358 -6.57 20.63 -9.88
C THR A 358 -6.11 19.23 -9.53
N LEU A 359 -6.30 18.84 -8.27
CA LEU A 359 -6.10 17.47 -7.78
C LEU A 359 -7.45 16.76 -7.73
N THR A 360 -7.51 15.59 -8.35
CA THR A 360 -8.71 14.75 -8.39
C THR A 360 -8.40 13.39 -7.75
N PRO A 361 -8.73 13.18 -6.45
CA PRO A 361 -8.54 11.87 -5.82
C PRO A 361 -9.57 10.87 -6.32
N SER A 362 -9.13 9.67 -6.61
CA SER A 362 -10.02 8.53 -6.90
C SER A 362 -10.55 7.90 -5.61
N LYS A 363 -11.59 7.08 -5.69
CA LYS A 363 -12.07 6.34 -4.51
C LYS A 363 -11.10 5.23 -4.07
N ARG A 364 -10.20 4.74 -4.93
CA ARG A 364 -9.12 3.84 -4.52
C ARG A 364 -8.09 4.51 -3.60
N TYR A 365 -7.84 5.82 -3.77
CA TYR A 365 -7.07 6.58 -2.79
C TYR A 365 -7.71 6.51 -1.39
N TYR A 366 -9.02 6.70 -1.30
CA TYR A 366 -9.73 6.62 -0.02
C TYR A 366 -9.88 5.19 0.51
N ALA A 367 -9.86 4.18 -0.36
CA ALA A 367 -9.78 2.78 0.05
C ALA A 367 -8.47 2.50 0.79
N LEU A 368 -7.33 2.94 0.23
CA LEU A 368 -6.04 2.83 0.91
C LEU A 368 -5.97 3.71 2.16
N ALA A 369 -6.49 4.94 2.11
CA ALA A 369 -6.54 5.86 3.25
C ALA A 369 -7.32 5.26 4.44
N GLY A 370 -8.36 4.48 4.18
CA GLY A 370 -9.13 3.75 5.19
C GLY A 370 -8.29 2.75 6.00
N TYR A 371 -7.15 2.33 5.48
CA TYR A 371 -6.16 1.55 6.21
C TYR A 371 -5.00 2.43 6.70
N SER A 372 -4.30 3.09 5.79
CA SER A 372 -3.00 3.72 6.07
C SER A 372 -3.06 4.83 7.10
N ARG A 373 -4.14 5.61 7.14
CA ARG A 373 -4.34 6.69 8.11
C ARG A 373 -4.45 6.18 9.54
N PHE A 374 -4.99 5.00 9.75
CA PHE A 374 -5.36 4.44 11.06
C PHE A 374 -4.48 3.28 11.51
N VAL A 375 -3.91 2.54 10.58
CA VAL A 375 -2.98 1.42 10.83
C VAL A 375 -1.57 1.94 10.59
N ARG A 376 -0.88 2.25 11.69
CA ARG A 376 0.39 2.96 11.62
C ARG A 376 1.59 2.01 11.62
N PRO A 377 2.78 2.45 11.12
CA PRO A 377 3.99 1.64 11.17
C PRO A 377 4.26 1.06 12.56
N GLY A 378 4.58 -0.22 12.62
CA GLY A 378 4.78 -0.94 13.87
C GLY A 378 3.50 -1.53 14.49
N ALA A 379 2.30 -1.21 13.93
CA ALA A 379 1.06 -1.85 14.35
C ALA A 379 1.15 -3.38 14.19
N THR A 380 0.52 -4.11 15.09
CA THR A 380 0.41 -5.57 15.00
C THR A 380 -1.00 -5.93 14.57
N ARG A 381 -1.15 -6.71 13.48
CA ARG A 381 -2.44 -7.28 13.15
C ARG A 381 -2.86 -8.29 14.22
N ILE A 382 -4.07 -8.15 14.75
CA ILE A 382 -4.65 -9.02 15.76
C ILE A 382 -5.87 -9.75 15.20
N SER A 383 -6.31 -10.81 15.88
CA SER A 383 -7.46 -11.60 15.44
C SER A 383 -8.72 -10.75 15.42
N ALA A 384 -9.45 -10.82 14.31
CA ALA A 384 -10.80 -10.28 14.15
C ALA A 384 -11.62 -11.27 13.32
N THR A 385 -12.75 -11.72 13.87
CA THR A 385 -13.58 -12.76 13.27
C THR A 385 -15.05 -12.38 13.33
N THR A 386 -15.82 -12.89 12.37
CA THR A 386 -17.28 -12.78 12.33
C THR A 386 -17.89 -14.03 11.69
N GLY A 387 -19.12 -14.37 12.05
CA GLY A 387 -19.92 -15.39 11.36
C GLY A 387 -20.70 -14.83 10.17
N ASP A 388 -20.67 -13.51 9.96
CA ASP A 388 -21.36 -12.87 8.84
C ASP A 388 -20.51 -12.95 7.55
N GLY A 389 -21.00 -13.68 6.56
CA GLY A 389 -20.29 -13.89 5.30
C GLY A 389 -20.14 -12.64 4.43
N THR A 390 -20.90 -11.57 4.71
CA THR A 390 -20.83 -10.31 3.98
C THR A 390 -19.84 -9.32 4.57
N LEU A 391 -19.47 -9.48 5.85
CA LEU A 391 -18.50 -8.62 6.51
C LEU A 391 -17.09 -9.23 6.43
N LYS A 392 -16.16 -8.49 5.86
CA LYS A 392 -14.72 -8.78 5.93
C LYS A 392 -14.10 -7.89 7.00
N VAL A 393 -13.56 -8.49 8.06
CA VAL A 393 -13.05 -7.76 9.22
C VAL A 393 -11.56 -7.99 9.43
N SER A 394 -10.85 -6.94 9.82
CA SER A 394 -9.46 -7.01 10.26
C SER A 394 -9.24 -5.99 11.39
N ALA A 395 -8.31 -6.29 12.30
CA ALA A 395 -8.02 -5.40 13.41
C ALA A 395 -6.50 -5.28 13.65
N TYR A 396 -6.09 -4.10 14.10
CA TYR A 396 -4.70 -3.72 14.27
C TYR A 396 -4.53 -2.97 15.59
N LYS A 397 -3.54 -3.37 16.38
CA LYS A 397 -3.13 -2.67 17.58
C LYS A 397 -1.93 -1.80 17.26
N ASN A 398 -2.11 -0.50 17.32
CA ASN A 398 -1.04 0.47 17.11
C ASN A 398 -0.08 0.55 18.29
N THR A 399 1.11 1.08 18.08
CA THR A 399 2.15 1.23 19.08
C THR A 399 1.78 2.25 20.18
N ASP A 400 0.88 3.20 19.89
CA ASP A 400 0.31 4.14 20.87
C ASP A 400 -0.80 3.52 21.73
N GLY A 401 -1.14 2.26 21.47
CA GLY A 401 -2.18 1.52 22.17
C GLY A 401 -3.59 1.69 21.63
N SER A 402 -3.79 2.53 20.63
CA SER A 402 -5.06 2.60 19.90
C SER A 402 -5.31 1.33 19.09
N VAL A 403 -6.59 1.06 18.76
CA VAL A 403 -6.98 -0.07 17.93
C VAL A 403 -7.73 0.43 16.70
N ALA A 404 -7.31 0.00 15.52
CA ALA A 404 -8.03 0.20 14.28
C ALA A 404 -8.77 -1.09 13.90
N ILE A 405 -10.09 -1.03 13.74
CA ILE A 405 -10.90 -2.15 13.25
C ILE A 405 -11.43 -1.75 11.88
N VAL A 406 -11.00 -2.46 10.85
CA VAL A 406 -11.39 -2.18 9.47
C VAL A 406 -12.38 -3.21 8.99
N VAL A 407 -13.55 -2.74 8.55
CA VAL A 407 -14.67 -3.58 8.15
C VAL A 407 -15.14 -3.20 6.74
N LEU A 408 -15.13 -4.17 5.85
CA LEU A 408 -15.67 -4.05 4.50
C LEU A 408 -16.98 -4.84 4.41
N ASN A 409 -18.09 -4.16 4.18
CA ASN A 409 -19.37 -4.80 3.90
C ASN A 409 -19.48 -5.06 2.40
N THR A 410 -19.41 -6.33 2.01
CA THR A 410 -19.54 -6.76 0.60
C THR A 410 -21.00 -7.03 0.19
N GLY A 411 -21.92 -7.00 1.15
CA GLY A 411 -23.36 -7.19 0.91
C GLY A 411 -24.04 -5.95 0.33
N THR A 412 -25.25 -6.16 -0.15
CA THR A 412 -26.13 -5.11 -0.72
C THR A 412 -27.03 -4.45 0.32
N ASN A 413 -26.98 -4.92 1.57
CA ASN A 413 -27.74 -4.37 2.70
C ASN A 413 -26.79 -3.85 3.78
N ALA A 414 -27.24 -2.85 4.54
CA ALA A 414 -26.53 -2.41 5.74
C ALA A 414 -26.61 -3.51 6.80
N THR A 415 -25.51 -3.72 7.51
CA THR A 415 -25.39 -4.77 8.55
C THR A 415 -25.11 -4.12 9.90
N SER A 416 -25.96 -4.36 10.89
CA SER A 416 -25.67 -4.02 12.29
C SER A 416 -24.75 -5.08 12.89
N ALA A 417 -23.69 -4.66 13.58
CA ALA A 417 -22.74 -5.57 14.20
C ALA A 417 -22.37 -5.11 15.62
N THR A 418 -22.28 -6.07 16.54
CA THR A 418 -21.74 -5.87 17.89
C THR A 418 -20.31 -6.35 17.92
N TYR A 419 -19.42 -5.44 18.26
CA TYR A 419 -17.97 -5.65 18.34
C TYR A 419 -17.61 -5.90 19.80
N THR A 420 -16.91 -7.01 20.07
CA THR A 420 -16.37 -7.34 21.40
C THR A 420 -14.86 -7.43 21.33
N LEU A 421 -14.19 -6.61 22.12
CA LEU A 421 -12.74 -6.49 22.18
C LEU A 421 -12.23 -7.16 23.47
N SER A 422 -11.26 -8.07 23.35
CA SER A 422 -10.55 -8.72 24.45
C SER A 422 -9.05 -8.69 24.22
N GLY A 423 -8.25 -8.61 25.26
CA GLY A 423 -6.77 -8.63 25.17
C GLY A 423 -6.15 -7.47 24.41
N THR A 424 -6.92 -6.47 24.00
CA THR A 424 -6.43 -5.30 23.23
C THR A 424 -5.73 -4.27 24.12
N GLY A 425 -6.03 -4.27 25.44
CA GLY A 425 -5.61 -3.25 26.39
C GLY A 425 -6.52 -2.02 26.41
N VAL A 426 -7.65 -2.06 25.70
CA VAL A 426 -8.67 -1.00 25.68
C VAL A 426 -10.03 -1.65 25.94
N SER A 427 -10.70 -1.25 27.03
CA SER A 427 -12.05 -1.72 27.40
C SER A 427 -13.07 -0.59 27.56
N THR A 428 -12.58 0.65 27.64
CA THR A 428 -13.40 1.87 27.69
C THR A 428 -12.75 2.94 26.81
N GLY A 429 -13.58 3.87 26.27
CA GLY A 429 -13.05 4.94 25.44
C GLY A 429 -14.03 5.37 24.37
N THR A 430 -13.50 5.99 23.33
CA THR A 430 -14.28 6.51 22.20
C THR A 430 -13.99 5.71 20.93
N VAL A 431 -15.04 5.37 20.21
CA VAL A 431 -14.98 4.77 18.88
C VAL A 431 -15.42 5.79 17.85
N THR A 432 -14.52 6.16 16.94
CA THR A 432 -14.81 7.07 15.85
C THR A 432 -14.84 6.29 14.53
N PRO A 433 -16.00 6.14 13.89
CA PRO A 433 -16.10 5.51 12.58
C PRO A 433 -15.65 6.47 11.48
N TYR A 434 -14.95 5.96 10.47
CA TYR A 434 -14.60 6.67 9.23
C TYR A 434 -15.15 5.88 8.05
N LEU A 435 -16.08 6.48 7.32
CA LEU A 435 -16.81 5.82 6.23
C LEU A 435 -16.22 6.18 4.86
N THR A 436 -16.07 5.16 4.02
CA THR A 436 -15.77 5.29 2.60
C THR A 436 -16.78 4.48 1.78
N ASN A 437 -17.47 5.14 0.87
CA ASN A 437 -18.40 4.56 -0.11
C ASN A 437 -18.58 5.51 -1.29
N GLY A 438 -19.60 5.34 -2.10
CA GLY A 438 -19.90 6.24 -3.23
C GLY A 438 -19.97 7.72 -2.84
N SER A 439 -20.56 8.04 -1.70
CA SER A 439 -20.81 9.42 -1.24
C SER A 439 -19.81 9.91 -0.20
N ASN A 440 -19.14 9.02 0.51
CA ASN A 440 -18.21 9.35 1.59
C ASN A 440 -16.78 8.99 1.22
N SER A 441 -15.80 9.72 1.77
CA SER A 441 -14.39 9.67 1.41
C SER A 441 -13.53 9.68 2.69
N THR A 442 -13.52 8.56 3.41
CA THR A 442 -12.88 8.45 4.76
C THR A 442 -13.45 9.53 5.70
N THR A 443 -14.76 9.71 5.61
CA THR A 443 -15.50 10.77 6.31
C THR A 443 -15.80 10.34 7.74
N PRO A 444 -15.43 11.13 8.77
CA PRO A 444 -15.77 10.80 10.15
C PRO A 444 -17.29 10.82 10.35
N GLN A 445 -17.78 9.85 11.13
CA GLN A 445 -19.18 9.72 11.51
C GLN A 445 -19.32 10.02 13.01
N GLY A 446 -20.56 10.03 13.48
CA GLY A 446 -20.84 10.20 14.91
C GLY A 446 -20.10 9.17 15.76
N THR A 447 -19.51 9.60 16.84
CA THR A 447 -18.77 8.75 17.77
C THR A 447 -19.72 7.91 18.63
N THR A 448 -19.25 6.75 19.09
CA THR A 448 -19.93 5.93 20.10
C THR A 448 -18.95 5.59 21.23
N ALA A 449 -19.49 5.26 22.40
CA ALA A 449 -18.68 4.84 23.52
C ALA A 449 -18.28 3.35 23.38
N LEU A 450 -17.01 3.04 23.69
CA LEU A 450 -16.60 1.70 24.03
C LEU A 450 -16.86 1.50 25.53
N SER A 451 -17.71 0.54 25.88
CA SER A 451 -18.05 0.24 27.28
C SER A 451 -17.93 -1.27 27.55
N GLY A 452 -17.16 -1.63 28.59
CA GLY A 452 -16.91 -3.02 28.90
C GLY A 452 -16.24 -3.83 27.77
N GLY A 453 -15.50 -3.15 26.89
CA GLY A 453 -14.88 -3.76 25.72
C GLY A 453 -15.84 -4.00 24.56
N ALA A 454 -17.05 -3.42 24.57
CA ALA A 454 -18.03 -3.63 23.50
C ALA A 454 -18.64 -2.33 22.97
N PHE A 455 -19.03 -2.34 21.69
CA PHE A 455 -19.84 -1.33 21.04
C PHE A 455 -20.67 -1.94 19.91
N THR A 456 -21.75 -1.29 19.52
CA THR A 456 -22.57 -1.70 18.37
C THR A 456 -22.58 -0.58 17.34
N ALA A 457 -22.44 -0.95 16.06
CA ALA A 457 -22.47 -0.02 14.95
C ALA A 457 -23.03 -0.66 13.69
N THR A 458 -23.55 0.17 12.79
CA THR A 458 -24.04 -0.27 11.48
C THR A 458 -22.99 -0.01 10.40
N VAL A 459 -22.69 -1.01 9.60
CA VAL A 459 -21.82 -0.91 8.41
C VAL A 459 -22.73 -0.80 7.18
N PRO A 460 -22.76 0.34 6.49
CA PRO A 460 -23.59 0.51 5.30
C PRO A 460 -23.25 -0.51 4.22
N ALA A 461 -24.21 -0.80 3.32
CA ALA A 461 -23.99 -1.67 2.18
C ALA A 461 -22.82 -1.19 1.32
N ARG A 462 -22.04 -2.13 0.76
CA ARG A 462 -20.97 -1.83 -0.20
C ARG A 462 -20.04 -0.70 0.27
N SER A 463 -19.58 -0.78 1.54
CA SER A 463 -18.78 0.28 2.15
C SER A 463 -17.59 -0.26 2.94
N LEU A 464 -16.58 0.59 3.11
CA LEU A 464 -15.45 0.40 4.02
C LEU A 464 -15.65 1.32 5.22
N VAL A 465 -15.63 0.76 6.43
CA VAL A 465 -15.64 1.54 7.67
C VAL A 465 -14.41 1.19 8.48
N THR A 466 -13.67 2.21 8.89
CA THR A 466 -12.59 2.06 9.86
C THR A 466 -13.03 2.65 11.19
N TYR A 467 -13.09 1.81 12.21
CA TYR A 467 -13.35 2.23 13.59
C TYR A 467 -12.01 2.49 14.26
N GLN A 468 -11.75 3.76 14.57
CA GLN A 468 -10.62 4.15 15.40
C GLN A 468 -11.07 4.11 16.86
N VAL A 469 -10.47 3.19 17.63
CA VAL A 469 -10.75 3.02 19.05
C VAL A 469 -9.62 3.64 19.84
N SER A 470 -9.92 4.70 20.57
CA SER A 470 -8.99 5.38 21.46
C SER A 470 -9.35 5.13 22.93
N ARG A 471 -8.33 5.11 23.79
CA ARG A 471 -8.56 5.10 25.23
C ARG A 471 -9.28 6.38 25.67
N GLY A 472 -10.18 6.25 26.65
CA GLY A 472 -10.78 7.35 27.33
C GLY A 472 -9.78 8.06 28.27
#